data_0699d20ac5030626cf40cc54ab23df28
#
_entry.id   0699d20ac5030626cf40cc54ab23df28
#
_cell.length_a   1.000
_cell.length_b   1.000
_cell.length_c   1.000
_cell.angle_alpha   90.00
_cell.angle_beta   90.00
_cell.angle_gamma   90.00
#
_symmetry.space_group_name_H-M   'P 1'
#
loop_
_entity.id
_entity.type
_entity.pdbx_description
1 polymer ?
#
loop_
_entity_poly.entity_id
_entity_poly.type
_entity_poly.pdbx_seq_one_letter_code
_entity_poly.pdbx_strand_id
1 'polypeptide(L)'
;MTTEVTVRLIDFARDTGPLMSFLTGRDRIRLEHSEPACRAGDAFIFVADEDGTAVGWAMVHTNFRDDQDWSPPDEDTRAFQTADNAYLENIEVTARVRSNGVGRILLAAAQAEAKRLGKKHLWLHTSENNAKAHSLFDREGWTVERSVYPPWKPASKTRVYKKEL
;
A
#
# COMPACT_ATOMS: atom_id res chain seq x y z
N MET A 1 17.93 -21.12 12.21
CA MET A 1 17.19 -20.02 12.87
C MET A 1 16.24 -19.39 11.88
N THR A 2 15.01 -19.25 12.24
CA THR A 2 14.06 -18.42 11.47
C THR A 2 14.35 -16.96 11.82
N THR A 3 14.75 -16.19 10.83
CA THR A 3 14.91 -14.74 10.99
C THR A 3 13.56 -14.13 11.29
N GLU A 4 13.48 -13.34 12.34
CA GLU A 4 12.26 -12.64 12.68
C GLU A 4 12.07 -11.41 11.77
N VAL A 5 10.93 -11.33 11.11
CA VAL A 5 10.54 -10.14 10.35
C VAL A 5 9.73 -9.22 11.25
N THR A 6 10.18 -7.99 11.40
CA THR A 6 9.47 -6.93 12.12
C THR A 6 8.91 -5.91 11.15
N VAL A 7 7.92 -5.13 11.58
CA VAL A 7 7.32 -4.07 10.78
C VAL A 7 7.50 -2.74 11.49
N ARG A 8 7.95 -1.73 10.77
CA ARG A 8 8.21 -0.37 11.26
C ARG A 8 7.95 0.69 10.20
N LEU A 9 7.83 1.92 10.61
CA LEU A 9 7.79 3.04 9.66
C LEU A 9 9.12 3.13 8.88
N ILE A 10 9.03 3.62 7.64
CA ILE A 10 10.18 3.79 6.76
C ILE A 10 11.19 4.77 7.35
N ASP A 11 12.47 4.44 7.21
CA ASP A 11 13.61 5.36 7.28
C ASP A 11 14.17 5.52 5.87
N PHE A 12 13.91 6.65 5.22
CA PHE A 12 14.28 6.86 3.83
C PHE A 12 15.79 6.74 3.57
N ALA A 13 16.61 7.19 4.51
CA ALA A 13 18.06 7.09 4.37
C ALA A 13 18.54 5.63 4.36
N ARG A 14 17.91 4.78 5.14
CA ARG A 14 18.27 3.37 5.32
C ARG A 14 17.59 2.46 4.31
N ASP A 15 16.30 2.70 4.02
CA ASP A 15 15.45 1.73 3.37
C ASP A 15 15.32 1.93 1.85
N THR A 16 15.59 3.12 1.34
CA THR A 16 15.43 3.43 -0.09
C THR A 16 16.24 2.47 -0.98
N GLY A 17 17.51 2.24 -0.66
CA GLY A 17 18.37 1.33 -1.43
C GLY A 17 17.81 -0.11 -1.49
N PRO A 18 17.58 -0.76 -0.33
CA PRO A 18 16.99 -2.10 -0.29
C PRO A 18 15.63 -2.20 -1.01
N LEU A 19 14.73 -1.23 -0.83
CA LEU A 19 13.44 -1.23 -1.51
C LEU A 19 13.60 -1.08 -3.03
N MET A 20 14.48 -0.20 -3.51
CA MET A 20 14.76 -0.04 -4.94
C MET A 20 15.33 -1.28 -5.58
N SER A 21 15.92 -2.19 -4.81
CA SER A 21 16.48 -3.44 -5.34
C SER A 21 15.41 -4.41 -5.86
N PHE A 22 14.16 -4.32 -5.38
CA PHE A 22 13.08 -5.21 -5.80
C PHE A 22 11.83 -4.51 -6.32
N LEU A 23 11.62 -3.23 -6.02
CA LEU A 23 10.51 -2.47 -6.59
C LEU A 23 10.76 -2.19 -8.07
N THR A 24 9.69 -2.19 -8.86
CA THR A 24 9.73 -1.97 -10.31
C THR A 24 8.68 -0.96 -10.76
N GLY A 25 8.86 -0.42 -11.95
CA GLY A 25 7.88 0.43 -12.61
C GLY A 25 7.45 1.62 -11.74
N ARG A 26 6.15 1.79 -11.58
CA ARG A 26 5.56 2.92 -10.84
C ARG A 26 5.93 2.93 -9.36
N ASP A 27 6.19 1.79 -8.75
CA ASP A 27 6.51 1.72 -7.33
C ASP A 27 7.86 2.35 -7.01
N ARG A 28 8.82 2.25 -7.93
CA ARG A 28 10.09 2.99 -7.80
C ARG A 28 9.85 4.49 -7.83
N ILE A 29 9.02 4.96 -8.75
CA ILE A 29 8.66 6.40 -8.86
C ILE A 29 7.95 6.86 -7.60
N ARG A 30 7.01 6.08 -7.09
CA ARG A 30 6.30 6.37 -5.83
C ARG A 30 7.26 6.50 -4.66
N LEU A 31 8.21 5.57 -4.53
CA LEU A 31 9.19 5.63 -3.46
C LEU A 31 10.09 6.87 -3.58
N GLU A 32 10.57 7.20 -4.78
CA GLU A 32 11.42 8.37 -5.03
C GLU A 32 10.75 9.69 -4.61
N HIS A 33 9.43 9.80 -4.79
CA HIS A 33 8.67 11.03 -4.54
C HIS A 33 7.90 11.02 -3.21
N SER A 34 7.91 9.94 -2.45
CA SER A 34 7.06 9.78 -1.27
C SER A 34 7.55 10.49 -0.02
N GLU A 35 8.84 10.76 0.11
CA GLU A 35 9.39 11.34 1.35
C GLU A 35 8.73 12.67 1.73
N PRO A 36 8.56 13.65 0.82
CA PRO A 36 7.86 14.90 1.17
C PRO A 36 6.41 14.67 1.58
N ALA A 37 5.70 13.75 0.93
CA ALA A 37 4.33 13.41 1.28
C ALA A 37 4.24 12.79 2.69
N CYS A 38 5.17 11.90 3.03
CA CYS A 38 5.25 11.31 4.36
C CYS A 38 5.56 12.35 5.44
N ARG A 39 6.49 13.27 5.16
CA ARG A 39 6.82 14.37 6.06
C ARG A 39 5.64 15.34 6.27
N ALA A 40 4.84 15.55 5.25
CA ALA A 40 3.64 16.40 5.32
C ALA A 40 2.43 15.72 5.99
N GLY A 41 2.49 14.40 6.24
CA GLY A 41 1.38 13.62 6.77
C GLY A 41 0.34 13.21 5.72
N ASP A 42 0.64 13.37 4.43
CA ASP A 42 -0.23 13.01 3.31
C ASP A 42 -0.12 11.53 2.93
N ALA A 43 0.93 10.85 3.40
CA ALA A 43 1.15 9.43 3.22
C ALA A 43 1.95 8.85 4.38
N PHE A 44 1.93 7.53 4.51
CA PHE A 44 2.88 6.81 5.35
C PHE A 44 3.29 5.49 4.69
N ILE A 45 4.47 5.01 5.04
CA ILE A 45 5.03 3.76 4.53
C ILE A 45 5.50 2.92 5.70
N PHE A 46 5.04 1.67 5.76
CA PHE A 46 5.63 0.64 6.59
C PHE A 46 6.59 -0.22 5.79
N VAL A 47 7.66 -0.63 6.39
CA VAL A 47 8.60 -1.61 5.85
C VAL A 47 8.62 -2.86 6.72
N ALA A 48 8.70 -4.00 6.06
CA ALA A 48 9.04 -5.25 6.71
C ALA A 48 10.56 -5.36 6.74
N ASP A 49 11.11 -5.48 7.92
CA ASP A 49 12.54 -5.49 8.19
C ASP A 49 12.97 -6.89 8.63
N GLU A 50 13.95 -7.44 7.95
CA GLU A 50 14.61 -8.69 8.31
C GLU A 50 16.09 -8.38 8.54
N ASP A 51 16.53 -8.49 9.77
CA ASP A 51 17.92 -8.23 10.17
C ASP A 51 18.46 -6.87 9.71
N GLY A 52 17.67 -5.83 9.79
CA GLY A 52 18.06 -4.50 9.41
C GLY A 52 17.91 -4.17 7.93
N THR A 53 17.33 -5.07 7.13
CA THR A 53 17.12 -4.87 5.69
C THR A 53 15.65 -4.89 5.34
N ALA A 54 15.17 -3.89 4.61
CA ALA A 54 13.78 -3.86 4.12
C ALA A 54 13.56 -4.97 3.08
N VAL A 55 12.59 -5.85 3.36
CA VAL A 55 12.21 -6.99 2.50
C VAL A 55 10.77 -6.89 2.00
N GLY A 56 10.08 -5.85 2.36
CA GLY A 56 8.72 -5.56 1.93
C GLY A 56 8.30 -4.16 2.32
N TRP A 57 7.22 -3.67 1.74
CA TRP A 57 6.66 -2.37 2.03
C TRP A 57 5.14 -2.35 1.88
N ALA A 58 4.51 -1.39 2.53
CA ALA A 58 3.11 -1.00 2.31
C ALA A 58 3.04 0.52 2.32
N MET A 59 2.45 1.10 1.29
CA MET A 59 2.28 2.54 1.15
C MET A 59 0.80 2.92 1.21
N VAL A 60 0.47 3.87 2.07
CA VAL A 60 -0.89 4.36 2.27
C VAL A 60 -0.90 5.88 2.08
N HIS A 61 -1.85 6.36 1.28
CA HIS A 61 -2.19 7.78 1.18
C HIS A 61 -3.28 8.12 2.19
N THR A 62 -3.03 9.13 3.00
CA THR A 62 -4.03 9.72 3.90
C THR A 62 -4.68 10.94 3.28
N ASN A 63 -4.01 11.55 2.31
CA ASN A 63 -4.51 12.67 1.52
C ASN A 63 -3.80 12.67 0.15
N PHE A 64 -4.56 12.88 -0.94
CA PHE A 64 -4.01 13.15 -2.27
C PHE A 64 -4.03 14.65 -2.53
N ARG A 65 -2.89 15.22 -2.90
CA ARG A 65 -2.79 16.61 -3.30
C ARG A 65 -3.14 16.79 -4.76
N ASP A 66 -3.70 17.94 -5.12
CA ASP A 66 -4.05 18.24 -6.50
C ASP A 66 -2.84 18.36 -7.43
N ASP A 67 -1.68 18.73 -6.88
CA ASP A 67 -0.40 18.85 -7.57
C ASP A 67 0.44 17.55 -7.59
N GLN A 68 -0.14 16.44 -7.13
CA GLN A 68 0.55 15.15 -7.07
C GLN A 68 0.55 14.47 -8.44
N ASP A 69 1.65 14.59 -9.17
CA ASP A 69 1.81 14.03 -10.52
C ASP A 69 2.49 12.65 -10.54
N TRP A 70 3.23 12.30 -9.50
CA TRP A 70 3.97 11.04 -9.40
C TRP A 70 3.07 9.82 -9.06
N SER A 71 1.93 10.04 -8.46
CA SER A 71 0.89 9.05 -8.22
C SER A 71 -0.48 9.74 -8.24
N PRO A 72 -0.93 10.24 -9.41
CA PRO A 72 -2.18 10.98 -9.50
C PRO A 72 -3.35 10.04 -9.20
N PRO A 73 -4.27 10.45 -8.31
CA PRO A 73 -5.48 9.70 -8.11
C PRO A 73 -6.36 9.80 -9.36
N ASP A 74 -6.98 8.71 -9.73
CA ASP A 74 -8.05 8.77 -10.70
C ASP A 74 -9.33 9.38 -10.09
N GLU A 75 -10.33 9.56 -10.94
CA GLU A 75 -11.61 10.14 -10.52
C GLU A 75 -12.29 9.29 -9.45
N ASP A 76 -12.26 7.97 -9.56
CA ASP A 76 -12.81 7.06 -8.56
C ASP A 76 -12.10 7.17 -7.23
N THR A 77 -10.77 7.17 -7.25
CA THR A 77 -9.96 7.34 -6.03
C THR A 77 -10.23 8.69 -5.38
N ARG A 78 -10.35 9.77 -6.17
CA ARG A 78 -10.73 11.09 -5.66
C ARG A 78 -12.11 11.09 -5.00
N ALA A 79 -13.09 10.38 -5.57
CA ALA A 79 -14.43 10.27 -5.01
C ALA A 79 -14.45 9.56 -3.63
N PHE A 80 -13.50 8.67 -3.36
CA PHE A 80 -13.34 8.04 -2.04
C PHE A 80 -12.54 8.87 -1.05
N GLN A 81 -11.84 9.88 -1.53
CA GLN A 81 -10.97 10.69 -0.71
C GLN A 81 -11.77 11.64 0.15
N THR A 82 -12.14 11.19 1.31
CA THR A 82 -12.74 12.00 2.37
C THR A 82 -11.83 12.00 3.59
N ALA A 83 -12.14 12.86 4.56
CA ALA A 83 -11.39 12.88 5.83
C ALA A 83 -11.39 11.51 6.54
N ASP A 84 -12.42 10.69 6.31
CA ASP A 84 -12.61 9.39 6.95
C ASP A 84 -11.88 8.24 6.23
N ASN A 85 -11.39 8.45 5.03
CA ASN A 85 -10.83 7.40 4.18
C ASN A 85 -9.32 7.56 3.96
N ALA A 86 -8.63 6.43 3.91
CA ALA A 86 -7.25 6.33 3.41
C ALA A 86 -7.20 5.32 2.27
N TYR A 87 -6.13 5.35 1.49
CA TYR A 87 -5.96 4.52 0.30
C TYR A 87 -4.65 3.74 0.35
N LEU A 88 -4.75 2.41 0.34
CA LEU A 88 -3.59 1.53 0.22
C LEU A 88 -3.13 1.49 -1.23
N GLU A 89 -2.03 2.17 -1.52
CA GLU A 89 -1.47 2.28 -2.87
C GLU A 89 -0.85 0.97 -3.34
N ASN A 90 -0.04 0.37 -2.49
CA ASN A 90 0.62 -0.90 -2.79
C ASN A 90 1.07 -1.61 -1.52
N ILE A 91 1.19 -2.92 -1.66
CA ILE A 91 1.83 -3.81 -0.71
C ILE A 91 2.64 -4.82 -1.50
N GLU A 92 3.94 -4.90 -1.25
CA GLU A 92 4.84 -5.81 -1.95
C GLU A 92 5.89 -6.37 -1.02
N VAL A 93 6.23 -7.61 -1.26
CA VAL A 93 7.20 -8.38 -0.46
C VAL A 93 8.15 -9.09 -1.42
N THR A 94 9.45 -9.10 -1.09
CA THR A 94 10.43 -9.84 -1.90
C THR A 94 10.05 -11.31 -2.04
N ALA A 95 10.42 -11.92 -3.18
CA ALA A 95 10.09 -13.32 -3.46
C ALA A 95 10.59 -14.27 -2.35
N ARG A 96 11.72 -13.95 -1.73
CA ARG A 96 12.36 -14.76 -0.70
C ARG A 96 11.49 -14.94 0.55
N VAL A 97 10.74 -13.93 0.94
CA VAL A 97 9.90 -13.97 2.16
C VAL A 97 8.40 -14.05 1.84
N ARG A 98 8.02 -14.19 0.57
CA ARG A 98 6.62 -14.43 0.18
C ARG A 98 6.09 -15.71 0.81
N SER A 99 4.80 -15.74 1.09
CA SER A 99 4.09 -16.87 1.72
C SER A 99 4.45 -17.13 3.19
N ASN A 100 5.30 -16.30 3.81
CA ASN A 100 5.64 -16.37 5.24
C ASN A 100 4.79 -15.43 6.13
N GLY A 101 3.68 -14.93 5.60
CA GLY A 101 2.78 -14.03 6.34
C GLY A 101 3.24 -12.57 6.43
N VAL A 102 4.32 -12.19 5.75
CA VAL A 102 4.87 -10.82 5.79
C VAL A 102 3.88 -9.80 5.25
N GLY A 103 3.19 -10.11 4.15
CA GLY A 103 2.15 -9.23 3.60
C GLY A 103 1.02 -8.99 4.60
N ARG A 104 0.65 -10.00 5.36
CA ARG A 104 -0.39 -9.89 6.39
C ARG A 104 0.02 -8.96 7.54
N ILE A 105 1.25 -9.06 8.02
CA ILE A 105 1.72 -8.17 9.11
C ILE A 105 1.90 -6.73 8.63
N LEU A 106 2.33 -6.52 7.39
CA LEU A 106 2.35 -5.19 6.77
C LEU A 106 0.94 -4.59 6.66
N LEU A 107 -0.01 -5.39 6.20
CA LEU A 107 -1.40 -4.98 6.07
C LEU A 107 -2.01 -4.62 7.43
N ALA A 108 -1.76 -5.43 8.46
CA ALA A 108 -2.20 -5.17 9.82
C ALA A 108 -1.62 -3.86 10.38
N ALA A 109 -0.34 -3.60 10.15
CA ALA A 109 0.32 -2.36 10.55
C ALA A 109 -0.28 -1.14 9.82
N ALA A 110 -0.52 -1.25 8.51
CA ALA A 110 -1.14 -0.19 7.73
C ALA A 110 -2.57 0.13 8.22
N GLN A 111 -3.36 -0.87 8.52
CA GLN A 111 -4.70 -0.71 9.08
C GLN A 111 -4.67 -0.05 10.47
N ALA A 112 -3.79 -0.49 11.35
CA ALA A 112 -3.65 0.07 12.70
C ALA A 112 -3.26 1.55 12.65
N GLU A 113 -2.32 1.94 11.78
CA GLU A 113 -1.89 3.32 11.65
C GLU A 113 -2.99 4.20 11.03
N ALA A 114 -3.68 3.74 9.99
CA ALA A 114 -4.80 4.47 9.42
C ALA A 114 -5.89 4.73 10.48
N LYS A 115 -6.20 3.72 11.30
CA LYS A 115 -7.14 3.86 12.41
C LYS A 115 -6.64 4.86 13.48
N ARG A 116 -5.37 4.81 13.84
CA ARG A 116 -4.74 5.76 14.79
C ARG A 116 -4.84 7.20 14.29
N LEU A 117 -4.77 7.41 12.98
CA LEU A 117 -4.92 8.71 12.31
C LEU A 117 -6.39 9.15 12.16
N GLY A 118 -7.34 8.40 12.72
CA GLY A 118 -8.76 8.73 12.70
C GLY A 118 -9.50 8.31 11.43
N LYS A 119 -8.88 7.52 10.57
CA LYS A 119 -9.55 7.00 9.38
C LYS A 119 -10.53 5.89 9.78
N LYS A 120 -11.66 5.86 9.09
CA LYS A 120 -12.71 4.84 9.31
C LYS A 120 -12.65 3.72 8.27
N HIS A 121 -12.09 4.00 7.11
CA HIS A 121 -12.02 3.05 6.02
C HIS A 121 -10.66 3.10 5.33
N LEU A 122 -10.25 1.96 4.82
CA LEU A 122 -9.08 1.81 3.95
C LEU A 122 -9.55 1.20 2.63
N TRP A 123 -9.12 1.79 1.52
CA TRP A 123 -9.50 1.41 0.16
C TRP A 123 -8.30 0.96 -0.64
N LEU A 124 -8.51 0.12 -1.62
CA LEU A 124 -7.48 -0.27 -2.59
C LEU A 124 -8.10 -0.70 -3.92
N HIS A 125 -7.28 -0.69 -4.95
CA HIS A 125 -7.55 -1.31 -6.24
C HIS A 125 -6.62 -2.49 -6.45
N THR A 126 -7.13 -3.58 -7.00
CA THR A 126 -6.34 -4.73 -7.42
C THR A 126 -6.87 -5.32 -8.70
N SER A 127 -5.97 -5.80 -9.58
CA SER A 127 -6.37 -6.44 -10.82
C SER A 127 -7.30 -7.63 -10.56
N GLU A 128 -8.33 -7.77 -11.37
CA GLU A 128 -9.26 -8.91 -11.32
C GLU A 128 -8.54 -10.26 -11.40
N ASN A 129 -7.38 -10.30 -12.05
CA ASN A 129 -6.59 -11.51 -12.25
C ASN A 129 -5.59 -11.79 -11.12
N ASN A 130 -5.49 -10.94 -10.11
CA ASN A 130 -4.55 -11.12 -9.01
C ASN A 130 -5.13 -12.00 -7.90
N ALA A 131 -5.17 -13.31 -8.14
CA ALA A 131 -5.75 -14.29 -7.22
C ALA A 131 -5.09 -14.31 -5.84
N LYS A 132 -3.76 -14.06 -5.76
CA LYS A 132 -3.03 -14.03 -4.47
C LYS A 132 -3.45 -12.83 -3.62
N ALA A 133 -3.59 -11.66 -4.24
CA ALA A 133 -4.07 -10.47 -3.55
C ALA A 133 -5.52 -10.65 -3.08
N HIS A 134 -6.40 -11.19 -3.93
CA HIS A 134 -7.78 -11.49 -3.55
C HIS A 134 -7.84 -12.40 -2.34
N SER A 135 -7.07 -13.48 -2.33
CA SER A 135 -7.01 -14.42 -1.21
C SER A 135 -6.56 -13.75 0.09
N LEU A 136 -5.58 -12.85 0.03
CA LEU A 136 -5.12 -12.09 1.19
C LEU A 136 -6.25 -11.18 1.71
N PHE A 137 -6.82 -10.35 0.86
CA PHE A 137 -7.83 -9.37 1.26
C PHE A 137 -9.12 -10.05 1.74
N ASP A 138 -9.57 -11.11 1.08
CA ASP A 138 -10.75 -11.87 1.51
C ASP A 138 -10.56 -12.49 2.90
N ARG A 139 -9.38 -13.07 3.17
CA ARG A 139 -9.06 -13.63 4.50
C ARG A 139 -8.96 -12.58 5.59
N GLU A 140 -8.49 -11.39 5.26
CA GLU A 140 -8.33 -10.29 6.22
C GLU A 140 -9.62 -9.47 6.38
N GLY A 141 -10.73 -9.91 5.82
CA GLY A 141 -12.06 -9.31 6.04
C GLY A 141 -12.33 -8.06 5.22
N TRP A 142 -11.63 -7.89 4.10
CA TRP A 142 -11.94 -6.85 3.13
C TRP A 142 -13.13 -7.25 2.27
N THR A 143 -13.92 -6.28 1.86
CA THR A 143 -15.09 -6.48 1.00
C THR A 143 -14.86 -5.89 -0.39
N VAL A 144 -15.35 -6.58 -1.42
CA VAL A 144 -15.38 -6.04 -2.78
C VAL A 144 -16.53 -5.06 -2.88
N GLU A 145 -16.23 -3.80 -3.11
CA GLU A 145 -17.23 -2.75 -3.26
C GLU A 145 -17.77 -2.71 -4.69
N ARG A 146 -16.90 -2.82 -5.69
CA ARG A 146 -17.23 -2.89 -7.11
C ARG A 146 -16.04 -3.33 -7.95
N SER A 147 -16.32 -3.59 -9.23
CA SER A 147 -15.29 -3.76 -10.26
C SER A 147 -15.38 -2.63 -11.27
N VAL A 148 -14.24 -2.11 -11.70
CA VAL A 148 -14.14 -0.98 -12.64
C VAL A 148 -13.11 -1.27 -13.73
N TYR A 149 -13.19 -0.52 -14.84
CA TYR A 149 -12.14 -0.43 -15.85
C TYR A 149 -11.44 0.92 -15.68
N PRO A 150 -10.30 0.95 -14.97
CA PRO A 150 -9.69 2.23 -14.61
C PRO A 150 -9.03 2.91 -15.83
N PRO A 151 -8.96 4.25 -15.85
CA PRO A 151 -8.36 4.99 -16.98
C PRO A 151 -6.92 4.59 -17.29
N TRP A 152 -6.12 4.24 -16.28
CA TRP A 152 -4.72 3.81 -16.47
C TRP A 152 -4.58 2.40 -17.04
N LYS A 153 -5.66 1.62 -17.04
CA LYS A 153 -5.68 0.25 -17.54
C LYS A 153 -7.06 -0.13 -18.09
N PRO A 154 -7.54 0.56 -19.14
CA PRO A 154 -8.92 0.44 -19.61
C PRO A 154 -9.28 -0.94 -20.18
N ALA A 155 -8.29 -1.75 -20.55
CA ALA A 155 -8.50 -3.11 -21.04
C ALA A 155 -8.56 -4.18 -19.93
N SER A 156 -8.33 -3.81 -18.67
CA SER A 156 -8.26 -4.75 -17.56
C SER A 156 -9.23 -4.35 -16.45
N LYS A 157 -10.07 -5.30 -16.08
CA LYS A 157 -11.00 -5.14 -14.97
C LYS A 157 -10.24 -5.12 -13.65
N THR A 158 -10.63 -4.22 -12.76
CA THR A 158 -10.01 -4.00 -11.46
C THR A 158 -11.07 -4.04 -10.37
N ARG A 159 -10.78 -4.73 -9.28
CA ARG A 159 -11.62 -4.74 -8.09
C ARG A 159 -11.25 -3.59 -7.16
N VAL A 160 -12.29 -2.98 -6.61
CA VAL A 160 -12.17 -2.00 -5.53
C VAL A 160 -12.54 -2.69 -4.23
N TYR A 161 -11.57 -2.80 -3.32
CA TYR A 161 -11.75 -3.35 -1.99
C TYR A 161 -11.86 -2.25 -0.94
N LYS A 162 -12.63 -2.53 0.10
CA LYS A 162 -12.82 -1.66 1.25
C LYS A 162 -12.67 -2.45 2.55
N LYS A 163 -12.02 -1.84 3.53
CA LYS A 163 -11.93 -2.34 4.90
C LYS A 163 -12.45 -1.30 5.88
N GLU A 164 -13.35 -1.69 6.75
CA GLU A 164 -13.71 -0.91 7.93
C GLU A 164 -12.62 -1.06 9.01
N LEU A 165 -12.22 0.05 9.61
CA LEU A 165 -11.14 0.10 10.58
C LEU A 165 -11.66 0.18 12.04
#